data_fc6f15bb694d7933b1e77ecde0de3784
#
_entry.id   fc6f15bb694d7933b1e77ecde0de3784
#
_cell.length_a   1.000
_cell.length_b   1.000
_cell.length_c   1.000
_cell.angle_alpha   90.00
_cell.angle_beta   90.00
_cell.angle_gamma   90.00
#
_symmetry.space_group_name_H-M   'P 1'
#
loop_
_entity.id
_entity.type
_entity.pdbx_description
1 polymer ?
#
loop_
_entity_poly.entity_id
_entity_poly.type
_entity_poly.pdbx_seq_one_letter_code
_entity_poly.pdbx_strand_id
1 'polypeptide(L)'
;HGFIDIMINTNATLLSEERSRKILGSGLTRLRFSLDAATKETYEKIRVGAKYDTVMKNIERLIKIKDQEGFKLPTVGVNFVKMKINEHEVNEFIEKWKDKVDFIVIQEFVPPELECDYSEFFPNDSTFQNQVKKSFNCQQPWQRLYIHNNGEVSPCCVMFSSELALGNVSNQSLYELWH
;
A
#
# COMPACT_ATOMS: atom_id res chain seq x y z
N HIS A 1 6.78 12.03 19.84
CA HIS A 1 6.55 10.58 20.05
C HIS A 1 7.67 9.69 19.48
N GLY A 2 8.71 10.23 18.82
CA GLY A 2 9.90 9.47 18.39
C GLY A 2 9.73 8.64 17.11
N PHE A 3 8.55 8.60 16.48
CA PHE A 3 8.39 7.94 15.18
C PHE A 3 9.09 8.74 14.08
N ILE A 4 9.95 8.05 13.30
CA ILE A 4 10.69 8.67 12.20
C ILE A 4 9.87 8.65 10.92
N ASP A 5 9.03 7.62 10.74
CA ASP A 5 8.27 7.40 9.52
C ASP A 5 6.89 6.83 9.83
N ILE A 6 5.86 7.56 9.40
CA ILE A 6 4.46 7.15 9.51
C ILE A 6 3.89 7.09 8.10
N MET A 7 3.44 5.90 7.69
CA MET A 7 2.91 5.67 6.35
C MET A 7 1.47 5.16 6.39
N ILE A 8 0.65 5.67 5.48
CA ILE A 8 -0.70 5.14 5.20
C ILE A 8 -0.77 4.65 3.76
N ASN A 9 -1.34 3.45 3.59
CA ASN A 9 -1.80 2.96 2.30
C ASN A 9 -3.32 3.16 2.21
N THR A 10 -3.80 3.64 1.07
CA THR A 10 -5.24 3.89 0.85
C THR A 10 -5.64 3.59 -0.59
N ASN A 11 -6.90 3.20 -0.79
CA ASN A 11 -7.49 3.06 -2.12
C ASN A 11 -8.05 4.39 -2.68
N ALA A 12 -7.96 5.48 -1.92
CA ALA A 12 -8.42 6.83 -2.27
C ALA A 12 -9.92 6.97 -2.60
N THR A 13 -10.74 5.94 -2.45
CA THR A 13 -12.17 5.98 -2.84
C THR A 13 -12.96 7.03 -2.04
N LEU A 14 -12.62 7.21 -0.78
CA LEU A 14 -13.28 8.14 0.14
C LEU A 14 -12.47 9.41 0.41
N LEU A 15 -11.47 9.72 -0.40
CA LEU A 15 -10.57 10.85 -0.21
C LEU A 15 -11.23 12.15 -0.69
N SER A 16 -12.06 12.75 0.15
CA SER A 16 -12.66 14.07 -0.08
C SER A 16 -11.62 15.19 0.05
N GLU A 17 -11.96 16.42 -0.35
CA GLU A 17 -11.10 17.58 -0.16
C GLU A 17 -10.79 17.82 1.33
N GLU A 18 -11.79 17.76 2.19
CA GLU A 18 -11.62 17.89 3.64
C GLU A 18 -10.64 16.86 4.20
N ARG A 19 -10.80 15.59 3.80
CA ARG A 19 -9.88 14.50 4.22
C ARG A 19 -8.48 14.70 3.68
N SER A 20 -8.34 15.17 2.45
CA SER A 20 -7.03 15.51 1.86
C SER A 20 -6.30 16.55 2.70
N ARG A 21 -6.98 17.66 3.09
CA ARG A 21 -6.38 18.69 3.95
C ARG A 21 -6.02 18.16 5.34
N LYS A 22 -6.87 17.33 5.95
CA LYS A 22 -6.58 16.69 7.25
C LYS A 22 -5.34 15.78 7.16
N ILE A 23 -5.21 14.99 6.10
CA ILE A 23 -4.04 14.13 5.88
C ILE A 23 -2.77 14.96 5.68
N LEU A 24 -2.82 15.98 4.83
CA LEU A 24 -1.68 16.86 4.57
C LEU A 24 -1.21 17.60 5.83
N GLY A 25 -2.13 18.01 6.72
CA GLY A 25 -1.83 18.69 7.98
C GLY A 25 -1.54 17.76 9.17
N SER A 26 -1.58 16.44 9.01
CA SER A 26 -1.53 15.48 10.13
C SER A 26 -0.13 15.15 10.66
N GLY A 27 0.93 15.55 9.93
CA GLY A 27 2.30 15.12 10.23
C GLY A 27 2.65 13.74 9.69
N LEU A 28 1.79 13.15 8.84
CA LEU A 28 2.07 11.94 8.09
C LEU A 28 3.33 12.15 7.23
N THR A 29 4.22 11.15 7.19
CA THR A 29 5.45 11.25 6.40
C THR A 29 5.31 10.66 5.00
N ARG A 30 4.52 9.60 4.85
CA ARG A 30 4.27 8.95 3.54
C ARG A 30 2.81 8.58 3.34
N LEU A 31 2.29 8.86 2.16
CA LEU A 31 0.97 8.44 1.69
C LEU A 31 1.11 7.64 0.41
N ARG A 32 0.55 6.45 0.35
CA ARG A 32 0.63 5.58 -0.82
C ARG A 32 -0.75 5.15 -1.29
N PHE A 33 -1.02 5.36 -2.57
CA PHE A 33 -2.26 4.96 -3.22
C PHE A 33 -2.14 3.59 -3.86
N SER A 34 -3.03 2.67 -3.51
CA SER A 34 -3.09 1.33 -4.08
C SER A 34 -3.96 1.35 -5.34
N LEU A 35 -3.35 1.25 -6.51
CA LEU A 35 -4.04 1.39 -7.80
C LEU A 35 -4.08 0.11 -8.62
N ASP A 36 -2.92 -0.51 -8.87
CA ASP A 36 -2.74 -1.79 -9.56
C ASP A 36 -3.18 -1.81 -11.04
N ALA A 37 -3.41 -0.65 -11.66
CA ALA A 37 -3.73 -0.54 -13.08
C ALA A 37 -3.41 0.86 -13.64
N ALA A 38 -3.12 0.92 -14.94
CA ALA A 38 -2.99 2.17 -15.69
C ALA A 38 -4.33 2.58 -16.34
N THR A 39 -5.14 1.59 -16.75
CA THR A 39 -6.40 1.79 -17.46
C THR A 39 -7.60 1.63 -16.53
N LYS A 40 -8.73 2.25 -16.93
CA LYS A 40 -10.00 2.14 -16.22
C LYS A 40 -10.54 0.72 -16.23
N GLU A 41 -10.41 0.06 -17.37
CA GLU A 41 -10.95 -1.29 -17.55
C GLU A 41 -10.29 -2.28 -16.60
N THR A 42 -8.97 -2.30 -16.57
CA THR A 42 -8.20 -3.19 -15.69
C THR A 42 -8.40 -2.81 -14.22
N TYR A 43 -8.42 -1.50 -13.91
CA TYR A 43 -8.66 -1.03 -12.54
C TYR A 43 -9.99 -1.54 -11.98
N GLU A 44 -11.10 -1.35 -12.72
CA GLU A 44 -12.44 -1.71 -12.24
C GLU A 44 -12.66 -3.24 -12.21
N LYS A 45 -11.89 -4.01 -12.98
CA LYS A 45 -11.85 -5.49 -12.86
C LYS A 45 -11.15 -5.95 -11.58
N ILE A 46 -10.01 -5.34 -11.23
CA ILE A 46 -9.23 -5.70 -10.04
C ILE A 46 -9.88 -5.16 -8.77
N ARG A 47 -10.31 -3.90 -8.79
CA ARG A 47 -10.88 -3.18 -7.65
C ARG A 47 -12.39 -3.13 -7.73
N VAL A 48 -13.02 -4.31 -7.61
CA VAL A 48 -14.48 -4.48 -7.72
C VAL A 48 -15.23 -3.48 -6.83
N GLY A 49 -16.18 -2.74 -7.44
CA GLY A 49 -16.96 -1.71 -6.75
C GLY A 49 -16.32 -0.32 -6.67
N ALA A 50 -15.01 -0.20 -6.93
CA ALA A 50 -14.37 1.11 -7.05
C ALA A 50 -14.65 1.74 -8.43
N LYS A 51 -14.66 3.09 -8.46
CA LYS A 51 -14.82 3.87 -9.68
C LYS A 51 -13.51 4.59 -10.01
N TYR A 52 -12.87 4.16 -11.09
CA TYR A 52 -11.58 4.69 -11.54
C TYR A 52 -11.54 6.21 -11.61
N ASP A 53 -12.51 6.82 -12.29
CA ASP A 53 -12.56 8.27 -12.49
C ASP A 53 -12.65 9.04 -11.15
N THR A 54 -13.39 8.49 -10.19
CA THR A 54 -13.51 9.06 -8.85
C THR A 54 -12.19 9.00 -8.11
N VAL A 55 -11.49 7.86 -8.17
CA VAL A 55 -10.20 7.68 -7.51
C VAL A 55 -9.14 8.57 -8.12
N MET A 56 -9.05 8.65 -9.45
CA MET A 56 -8.12 9.55 -10.14
C MET A 56 -8.36 11.01 -9.74
N LYS A 57 -9.60 11.48 -9.80
CA LYS A 57 -9.98 12.83 -9.37
C LYS A 57 -9.60 13.12 -7.92
N ASN A 58 -9.78 12.15 -7.03
CA ASN A 58 -9.43 12.30 -5.62
C ASN A 58 -7.94 12.45 -5.41
N ILE A 59 -7.13 11.65 -6.10
CA ILE A 59 -5.66 11.69 -6.02
C ILE A 59 -5.13 13.00 -6.61
N GLU A 60 -5.58 13.36 -7.81
CA GLU A 60 -5.17 14.60 -8.47
C GLU A 60 -5.51 15.84 -7.64
N ARG A 61 -6.68 15.84 -6.99
CA ARG A 61 -7.07 16.90 -6.06
C ARG A 61 -6.12 17.00 -4.86
N LEU A 62 -5.76 15.86 -4.23
CA LEU A 62 -4.81 15.88 -3.10
C LEU A 62 -3.45 16.42 -3.54
N ILE A 63 -2.91 15.96 -4.67
CA ILE A 63 -1.63 16.43 -5.22
C ILE A 63 -1.70 17.93 -5.47
N LYS A 64 -2.76 18.40 -6.12
CA LYS A 64 -2.96 19.83 -6.38
C LYS A 64 -3.00 20.66 -5.10
N ILE A 65 -3.71 20.20 -4.06
CA ILE A 65 -3.74 20.90 -2.75
C ILE A 65 -2.34 20.92 -2.14
N LYS A 66 -1.64 19.79 -2.15
CA LYS A 66 -0.26 19.67 -1.63
C LYS A 66 0.66 20.70 -2.27
N ASP A 67 0.62 20.82 -3.60
CA ASP A 67 1.47 21.74 -4.35
C ASP A 67 1.07 23.21 -4.11
N GLN A 68 -0.21 23.53 -4.19
CA GLN A 68 -0.71 24.90 -4.03
C GLN A 68 -0.50 25.46 -2.63
N GLU A 69 -0.60 24.64 -1.60
CA GLU A 69 -0.42 25.05 -0.21
C GLU A 69 1.01 24.82 0.30
N GLY A 70 1.90 24.29 -0.54
CA GLY A 70 3.33 24.16 -0.25
C GLY A 70 3.67 23.08 0.78
N PHE A 71 2.80 22.07 0.97
CA PHE A 71 3.08 20.96 1.86
C PHE A 71 4.27 20.13 1.37
N LYS A 72 5.30 19.98 2.18
CA LYS A 72 6.46 19.13 1.88
C LYS A 72 6.20 17.66 2.21
N LEU A 73 5.37 17.40 3.21
CA LEU A 73 4.95 16.07 3.65
C LEU A 73 3.42 15.97 3.58
N PRO A 74 2.91 14.75 3.45
CA PRO A 74 3.62 13.49 3.21
C PRO A 74 4.24 13.44 1.81
N THR A 75 5.31 12.64 1.64
CA THR A 75 5.67 12.17 0.30
C THR A 75 4.54 11.29 -0.22
N VAL A 76 4.18 11.49 -1.49
CA VAL A 76 3.04 10.83 -2.12
C VAL A 76 3.53 9.80 -3.12
N GLY A 77 3.03 8.58 -3.04
CA GLY A 77 3.38 7.53 -3.99
C GLY A 77 2.19 6.70 -4.46
N VAL A 78 2.42 5.93 -5.51
CA VAL A 78 1.47 4.96 -6.05
C VAL A 78 2.05 3.55 -6.00
N ASN A 79 1.17 2.57 -5.76
CA ASN A 79 1.53 1.17 -5.69
C ASN A 79 0.81 0.38 -6.78
N PHE A 80 1.54 -0.54 -7.39
CA PHE A 80 1.06 -1.46 -8.39
C PHE A 80 1.50 -2.88 -8.01
N VAL A 81 0.54 -3.74 -7.72
CA VAL A 81 0.77 -5.18 -7.54
C VAL A 81 0.67 -5.82 -8.92
N LYS A 82 1.81 -6.28 -9.43
CA LYS A 82 1.92 -6.94 -10.73
C LYS A 82 1.30 -8.32 -10.66
N MET A 83 0.27 -8.53 -11.47
CA MET A 83 -0.45 -9.78 -11.64
C MET A 83 -0.55 -10.10 -13.14
N LYS A 84 -0.90 -11.31 -13.50
CA LYS A 84 -1.10 -11.73 -14.90
C LYS A 84 -2.08 -10.84 -15.66
N ILE A 85 -3.15 -10.37 -14.98
CA ILE A 85 -4.19 -9.53 -15.59
C ILE A 85 -3.70 -8.12 -15.95
N ASN A 86 -2.68 -7.60 -15.27
CA ASN A 86 -2.22 -6.21 -15.40
C ASN A 86 -0.73 -6.08 -15.75
N GLU A 87 0.03 -7.17 -15.88
CA GLU A 87 1.48 -7.11 -16.11
C GLU A 87 1.87 -6.30 -17.35
N HIS A 88 1.00 -6.30 -18.38
CA HIS A 88 1.20 -5.54 -19.60
C HIS A 88 1.06 -4.02 -19.43
N GLU A 89 0.45 -3.55 -18.34
CA GLU A 89 0.23 -2.13 -18.07
C GLU A 89 1.35 -1.48 -17.22
N VAL A 90 2.35 -2.22 -16.77
CA VAL A 90 3.38 -1.70 -15.85
C VAL A 90 4.10 -0.48 -16.41
N ASN A 91 4.52 -0.52 -17.68
CA ASN A 91 5.23 0.60 -18.31
C ASN A 91 4.32 1.82 -18.46
N GLU A 92 3.08 1.63 -18.90
CA GLU A 92 2.09 2.69 -19.01
C GLU A 92 1.80 3.33 -17.65
N PHE A 93 1.68 2.50 -16.60
CA PHE A 93 1.49 2.97 -15.24
C PHE A 93 2.67 3.85 -14.76
N ILE A 94 3.90 3.43 -15.01
CA ILE A 94 5.10 4.20 -14.65
C ILE A 94 5.10 5.54 -15.39
N GLU A 95 4.89 5.55 -16.71
CA GLU A 95 4.84 6.77 -17.51
C GLU A 95 3.75 7.74 -17.06
N LYS A 96 2.59 7.23 -16.66
CA LYS A 96 1.47 8.03 -16.17
C LYS A 96 1.78 8.76 -14.86
N TRP A 97 2.60 8.17 -13.98
CA TRP A 97 2.79 8.65 -12.62
C TRP A 97 4.16 9.25 -12.32
N LYS A 98 5.20 8.96 -13.11
CA LYS A 98 6.60 9.34 -12.84
C LYS A 98 6.82 10.83 -12.55
N ASP A 99 6.04 11.72 -13.19
CA ASP A 99 6.16 13.16 -13.03
C ASP A 99 5.10 13.77 -12.08
N LYS A 100 4.26 12.95 -11.47
CA LYS A 100 3.14 13.39 -10.63
C LYS A 100 3.28 13.03 -9.17
N VAL A 101 4.11 12.06 -8.84
CA VAL A 101 4.27 11.55 -7.47
C VAL A 101 5.74 11.44 -7.09
N ASP A 102 6.00 11.40 -5.79
CA ASP A 102 7.36 11.35 -5.26
C ASP A 102 8.01 9.96 -5.45
N PHE A 103 7.21 8.89 -5.53
CA PHE A 103 7.70 7.53 -5.75
C PHE A 103 6.64 6.59 -6.33
N ILE A 104 7.11 5.56 -7.05
CA ILE A 104 6.29 4.48 -7.61
C ILE A 104 6.81 3.16 -7.05
N VAL A 105 5.90 2.29 -6.61
CA VAL A 105 6.25 0.95 -6.12
C VAL A 105 5.57 -0.09 -7.00
N ILE A 106 6.38 -0.89 -7.69
CA ILE A 106 5.92 -2.07 -8.39
C ILE A 106 6.34 -3.29 -7.57
N GLN A 107 5.39 -4.11 -7.17
CA GLN A 107 5.65 -5.34 -6.42
C GLN A 107 4.94 -6.51 -7.07
N GLU A 108 5.50 -7.71 -6.95
CA GLU A 108 4.83 -8.92 -7.41
C GLU A 108 3.65 -9.27 -6.51
N PHE A 109 2.69 -9.98 -7.09
CA PHE A 109 1.60 -10.58 -6.33
C PHE A 109 2.17 -11.59 -5.32
N VAL A 110 1.72 -11.47 -4.09
CA VAL A 110 2.00 -12.43 -3.01
C VAL A 110 0.66 -13.02 -2.60
N PRO A 111 0.50 -14.35 -2.64
CA PRO A 111 -0.76 -14.98 -2.28
C PRO A 111 -1.10 -14.70 -0.81
N PRO A 112 -2.37 -14.44 -0.50
CA PRO A 112 -2.80 -14.18 0.88
C PRO A 112 -2.75 -15.44 1.75
N GLU A 113 -2.88 -16.61 1.15
CA GLU A 113 -2.84 -17.91 1.82
C GLU A 113 -1.99 -18.88 0.99
N LEU A 114 -1.27 -19.81 1.64
CA LEU A 114 -0.42 -20.78 0.95
C LEU A 114 -1.17 -22.04 0.52
N GLU A 115 -2.33 -22.29 1.11
CA GLU A 115 -3.11 -23.51 0.89
C GLU A 115 -4.01 -23.46 -0.35
N CYS A 116 -4.23 -22.26 -0.92
CA CYS A 116 -5.05 -22.04 -2.09
C CYS A 116 -4.19 -21.96 -3.37
N ASP A 117 -4.75 -22.40 -4.49
CA ASP A 117 -4.12 -22.23 -5.78
C ASP A 117 -4.36 -20.82 -6.33
N TYR A 118 -3.31 -20.04 -6.40
CA TYR A 118 -3.28 -18.70 -6.98
C TYR A 118 -2.48 -18.63 -8.29
N SER A 119 -2.24 -19.75 -8.95
CA SER A 119 -1.40 -19.82 -10.16
C SER A 119 -1.85 -18.87 -11.26
N GLU A 120 -3.15 -18.62 -11.39
CA GLU A 120 -3.72 -17.70 -12.38
C GLU A 120 -3.42 -16.21 -12.14
N PHE A 121 -3.02 -15.85 -10.92
CA PHE A 121 -2.73 -14.46 -10.56
C PHE A 121 -1.25 -14.10 -10.76
N PHE A 122 -0.36 -15.08 -10.78
CA PHE A 122 1.07 -14.79 -10.93
C PHE A 122 1.39 -14.26 -12.33
N PRO A 123 2.20 -13.17 -12.42
CA PRO A 123 2.69 -12.72 -13.72
C PRO A 123 3.54 -13.79 -14.40
N ASN A 124 3.63 -13.73 -15.73
CA ASN A 124 4.34 -14.74 -16.51
C ASN A 124 5.86 -14.82 -16.18
N ASP A 125 6.44 -13.71 -15.72
CA ASP A 125 7.84 -13.60 -15.32
C ASP A 125 8.02 -13.64 -13.79
N SER A 126 7.06 -14.19 -13.05
CA SER A 126 7.11 -14.24 -11.58
C SER A 126 8.35 -14.98 -11.08
N THR A 127 9.05 -14.32 -10.18
CA THR A 127 10.19 -14.90 -9.46
C THR A 127 9.79 -15.52 -8.12
N PHE A 128 8.58 -15.24 -7.64
CA PHE A 128 8.12 -15.68 -6.32
C PHE A 128 8.13 -17.19 -6.14
N GLN A 129 7.64 -17.94 -7.13
CA GLN A 129 7.62 -19.41 -7.08
C GLN A 129 9.03 -20.03 -6.97
N ASN A 130 10.05 -19.33 -7.47
CA ASN A 130 11.45 -19.77 -7.42
C ASN A 130 12.15 -19.38 -6.12
N GLN A 131 11.63 -18.40 -5.37
CA GLN A 131 12.25 -17.89 -4.14
C GLN A 131 11.85 -18.68 -2.88
N VAL A 132 10.71 -19.36 -2.88
CA VAL A 132 10.20 -20.14 -1.72
C VAL A 132 11.15 -21.28 -1.33
N LYS A 133 12.07 -21.70 -2.20
CA LYS A 133 13.05 -22.78 -1.93
C LYS A 133 14.38 -22.31 -1.31
N LYS A 134 14.62 -21.00 -1.17
CA LYS A 134 15.85 -20.49 -0.55
C LYS A 134 15.56 -20.04 0.88
N SER A 135 16.51 -20.22 1.80
CA SER A 135 16.41 -19.74 3.18
C SER A 135 16.03 -18.26 3.18
N PHE A 136 14.81 -17.96 3.59
CA PHE A 136 14.27 -16.61 3.62
C PHE A 136 14.51 -16.01 5.01
N ASN A 137 15.25 -14.92 5.07
CA ASN A 137 15.45 -14.15 6.28
C ASN A 137 14.68 -12.84 6.17
N CYS A 138 13.50 -12.78 6.80
CA CYS A 138 12.65 -11.60 6.80
C CYS A 138 13.10 -10.61 7.86
N GLN A 139 13.48 -9.40 7.45
CA GLN A 139 13.88 -8.33 8.37
C GLN A 139 12.70 -7.48 8.88
N GLN A 140 11.49 -7.68 8.35
CA GLN A 140 10.31 -6.87 8.70
C GLN A 140 10.01 -6.82 10.21
N PRO A 141 10.07 -7.95 10.95
CA PRO A 141 9.77 -7.96 12.38
C PRO A 141 10.69 -7.07 13.23
N TRP A 142 11.88 -6.77 12.74
CA TRP A 142 12.85 -5.91 13.44
C TRP A 142 12.83 -4.44 12.98
N GLN A 143 11.96 -4.10 12.02
CA GLN A 143 11.94 -2.77 11.43
C GLN A 143 10.62 -2.03 11.64
N ARG A 144 9.51 -2.74 11.89
CA ARG A 144 8.18 -2.13 11.96
C ARG A 144 7.16 -2.98 12.68
N LEU A 145 6.11 -2.31 13.14
CA LEU A 145 4.89 -2.91 13.65
C LEU A 145 3.72 -2.54 12.74
N TYR A 146 2.76 -3.43 12.64
CA TYR A 146 1.47 -3.20 11.99
C TYR A 146 0.37 -3.20 13.03
N ILE A 147 -0.45 -2.15 13.03
CA ILE A 147 -1.59 -2.02 13.91
C ILE A 147 -2.85 -2.22 13.06
N HIS A 148 -3.61 -3.24 13.39
CA HIS A 148 -4.87 -3.56 12.73
C HIS A 148 -6.01 -2.66 13.23
N ASN A 149 -7.13 -2.63 12.50
CA ASN A 149 -8.30 -1.79 12.82
C ASN A 149 -8.97 -2.15 14.16
N ASN A 150 -8.74 -3.35 14.68
CA ASN A 150 -9.19 -3.83 16.00
C ASN A 150 -8.16 -3.55 17.12
N GLY A 151 -7.07 -2.85 16.81
CA GLY A 151 -6.00 -2.55 17.77
C GLY A 151 -4.96 -3.66 17.95
N GLU A 152 -5.13 -4.82 17.32
CA GLU A 152 -4.15 -5.90 17.33
C GLU A 152 -2.87 -5.47 16.62
N VAL A 153 -1.73 -5.88 17.19
CA VAL A 153 -0.40 -5.53 16.65
C VAL A 153 0.30 -6.79 16.15
N SER A 154 0.84 -6.71 14.96
CA SER A 154 1.59 -7.80 14.34
C SER A 154 2.92 -7.34 13.75
N PRO A 155 3.89 -8.24 13.56
CA PRO A 155 5.21 -7.91 12.99
C PRO A 155 5.17 -7.73 11.47
N CYS A 156 4.05 -8.09 10.82
CA CYS A 156 3.93 -8.13 9.38
C CYS A 156 2.50 -7.79 8.93
N CYS A 157 2.33 -7.31 7.70
CA CYS A 157 1.02 -6.96 7.11
C CYS A 157 0.35 -8.11 6.35
N VAL A 158 0.92 -9.31 6.31
CA VAL A 158 0.30 -10.47 5.66
C VAL A 158 -0.84 -11.05 6.52
N MET A 159 -1.77 -11.78 5.90
CA MET A 159 -2.98 -12.27 6.57
C MET A 159 -2.69 -13.23 7.73
N PHE A 160 -1.61 -14.01 7.66
CA PHE A 160 -1.18 -14.88 8.78
C PHE A 160 -0.68 -14.11 10.00
N SER A 161 -0.61 -12.80 9.91
CA SER A 161 -0.11 -11.98 11.03
C SER A 161 -0.98 -12.07 12.28
N SER A 162 -2.26 -12.48 12.18
CA SER A 162 -3.12 -12.71 13.33
C SER A 162 -2.63 -13.89 14.19
N GLU A 163 -2.01 -14.90 13.59
CA GLU A 163 -1.37 -16.00 14.31
C GLU A 163 -0.06 -15.57 14.99
N LEU A 164 0.51 -14.46 14.53
CA LEU A 164 1.73 -13.86 15.06
C LEU A 164 1.43 -12.57 15.85
N ALA A 165 0.22 -12.43 16.40
CA ALA A 165 -0.15 -11.27 17.17
C ALA A 165 0.76 -11.08 18.37
N LEU A 166 1.33 -9.88 18.48
CA LEU A 166 2.22 -9.50 19.60
C LEU A 166 1.41 -9.01 20.81
N GLY A 167 0.19 -8.55 20.59
CA GLY A 167 -0.72 -8.01 21.58
C GLY A 167 -1.66 -6.95 21.00
N ASN A 168 -2.20 -6.07 21.84
CA ASN A 168 -3.17 -5.08 21.43
C ASN A 168 -2.91 -3.70 22.08
N VAL A 169 -2.94 -2.63 21.27
CA VAL A 169 -2.69 -1.25 21.72
C VAL A 169 -3.74 -0.71 22.70
N SER A 170 -4.89 -1.40 22.85
CA SER A 170 -5.87 -1.06 23.86
C SER A 170 -5.42 -1.40 25.30
N ASN A 171 -4.47 -2.33 25.43
CA ASN A 171 -4.04 -2.89 26.71
C ASN A 171 -2.54 -2.69 26.99
N GLN A 172 -1.75 -2.39 25.95
CA GLN A 172 -0.29 -2.34 26.01
C GLN A 172 0.22 -1.13 25.22
N SER A 173 1.34 -0.56 25.66
CA SER A 173 2.04 0.47 24.89
C SER A 173 2.79 -0.14 23.70
N LEU A 174 3.03 0.64 22.65
CA LEU A 174 3.86 0.19 21.52
C LEU A 174 5.31 -0.14 21.94
N TYR A 175 5.79 0.46 23.03
CA TYR A 175 7.10 0.17 23.56
C TYR A 175 7.15 -1.26 24.14
N GLU A 176 6.15 -1.65 24.93
CA GLU A 176 6.04 -3.02 25.46
C GLU A 176 5.84 -4.08 24.39
N LEU A 177 5.11 -3.73 23.32
CA LEU A 177 4.87 -4.63 22.18
C LEU A 177 6.10 -4.79 21.26
N TRP A 178 7.03 -3.86 21.32
CA TRP A 178 8.26 -3.90 20.53
C TRP A 178 9.39 -4.68 21.23
N HIS A 179 9.45 -4.70 22.58
CA HIS A 179 10.53 -5.27 23.39
C HIS A 179 10.12 -6.57 24.07
#